data_bc63d95b79b197165a6689ed9a780642
#
_entry.id   bc63d95b79b197165a6689ed9a780642
#
_cell.length_a   1.000
_cell.length_b   1.000
_cell.length_c   1.000
_cell.angle_alpha   90.00
_cell.angle_beta   90.00
_cell.angle_gamma   90.00
#
_symmetry.space_group_name_H-M   'P 1'
#
loop_
_entity.id
_entity.type
_entity.pdbx_description
1 polymer ?
#
loop_
_entity_poly.entity_id
_entity_poly.type
_entity_poly.pdbx_seq_one_letter_code
_entity_poly.pdbx_strand_id
1 'polypeptide(L)'
;MKETRKQSRTFWIAFVACLVVAAVLPLLLTSDFAVNVLVLSLIWSIMGIGWNFIGGYAGQISNGHALFYAIGAYAVAYCAQHFNMSPWLSVWIGIAISVALAFVLGKPLLRLNGAYFLIATMAVAECARVILLNSPSLGGATGIMFLDKAHSE
;
A
#
# COMPACT_ATOMS: atom_id res chain seq x y z
N MET A 1 -9.44 34.50 18.23
CA MET A 1 -8.41 33.60 18.85
C MET A 1 -8.97 32.47 19.74
N LYS A 2 -10.08 32.61 20.46
CA LYS A 2 -10.65 31.51 21.31
C LYS A 2 -11.40 30.47 20.51
N GLU A 3 -12.04 30.81 19.39
CA GLU A 3 -12.78 29.85 18.56
C GLU A 3 -11.88 28.86 17.80
N THR A 4 -10.77 29.31 17.24
CA THR A 4 -9.80 28.47 16.56
C THR A 4 -9.17 27.41 17.49
N ARG A 5 -8.99 27.76 18.75
CA ARG A 5 -8.45 26.84 19.78
C ARG A 5 -9.48 25.77 20.20
N LYS A 6 -10.77 26.12 20.21
CA LYS A 6 -11.86 25.17 20.52
C LYS A 6 -12.06 24.19 19.35
N GLN A 7 -12.02 24.67 18.12
CA GLN A 7 -12.14 23.87 16.92
C GLN A 7 -10.98 22.87 16.77
N SER A 8 -9.75 23.29 17.08
CA SER A 8 -8.58 22.42 17.12
C SER A 8 -8.72 21.31 18.17
N ARG A 9 -9.20 21.60 19.37
CA ARG A 9 -9.40 20.61 20.44
C ARG A 9 -10.47 19.57 20.06
N THR A 10 -11.59 20.01 19.48
CA THR A 10 -12.65 19.12 19.02
C THR A 10 -12.16 18.19 17.91
N PHE A 11 -11.36 18.71 16.98
CA PHE A 11 -10.73 17.92 15.93
C PHE A 11 -9.80 16.84 16.51
N TRP A 12 -8.94 17.21 17.46
CA TRP A 12 -8.03 16.25 18.10
C TRP A 12 -8.77 15.18 18.91
N ILE A 13 -9.85 15.56 19.61
CA ILE A 13 -10.69 14.61 20.36
C ILE A 13 -11.38 13.63 19.39
N ALA A 14 -11.96 14.12 18.31
CA ALA A 14 -12.59 13.30 17.29
C ALA A 14 -11.58 12.35 16.62
N PHE A 15 -10.38 12.84 16.33
CA PHE A 15 -9.30 12.04 15.75
C PHE A 15 -8.83 10.92 16.69
N VAL A 16 -8.60 11.24 17.95
CA VAL A 16 -8.21 10.25 18.97
C VAL A 16 -9.33 9.23 19.20
N ALA A 17 -10.59 9.70 19.27
CA ALA A 17 -11.74 8.80 19.39
C ALA A 17 -11.85 7.84 18.20
N CYS A 18 -11.64 8.32 16.98
CA CYS A 18 -11.62 7.49 15.77
C CYS A 18 -10.48 6.44 15.80
N LEU A 19 -9.29 6.83 16.26
CA LEU A 19 -8.16 5.90 16.42
C LEU A 19 -8.45 4.83 17.48
N VAL A 20 -9.03 5.21 18.61
CA VAL A 20 -9.42 4.27 19.67
C VAL A 20 -10.46 3.29 19.15
N VAL A 21 -11.49 3.76 18.46
CA VAL A 21 -12.51 2.92 17.84
C VAL A 21 -11.87 1.96 16.84
N ALA A 22 -10.99 2.45 15.96
CA ALA A 22 -10.30 1.60 14.98
C ALA A 22 -9.41 0.54 15.63
N ALA A 23 -8.79 0.84 16.78
CA ALA A 23 -7.95 -0.10 17.51
C ALA A 23 -8.77 -1.14 18.30
N VAL A 24 -9.93 -0.76 18.81
CA VAL A 24 -10.81 -1.65 19.61
C VAL A 24 -11.71 -2.52 18.73
N LEU A 25 -12.07 -2.01 17.54
CA LEU A 25 -12.97 -2.70 16.61
C LEU A 25 -12.52 -4.16 16.31
N PRO A 26 -11.23 -4.43 15.95
CA PRO A 26 -10.79 -5.81 15.68
C PRO A 26 -10.89 -6.75 16.90
N LEU A 27 -10.82 -6.21 18.13
CA LEU A 27 -10.95 -7.00 19.36
C LEU A 27 -12.39 -7.41 19.65
N LEU A 28 -13.36 -6.65 19.14
CA LEU A 28 -14.80 -6.90 19.30
C LEU A 28 -15.37 -7.80 18.18
N LEU A 29 -14.65 -7.88 17.04
CA LEU A 29 -15.08 -8.67 15.89
C LEU A 29 -14.60 -10.11 16.05
N THR A 30 -15.52 -11.01 16.29
CA THR A 30 -15.28 -12.47 16.38
C THR A 30 -15.36 -13.17 15.01
N SER A 31 -15.75 -12.46 13.96
CA SER A 31 -15.89 -13.02 12.62
C SER A 31 -14.63 -12.73 11.78
N ASP A 32 -13.97 -13.79 11.28
CA ASP A 32 -12.82 -13.68 10.37
C ASP A 32 -13.12 -12.84 9.14
N PHE A 33 -14.34 -12.93 8.61
CA PHE A 33 -14.78 -12.11 7.49
C PHE A 33 -14.75 -10.61 7.82
N ALA A 34 -15.24 -10.23 8.99
CA ALA A 34 -15.29 -8.83 9.41
C ALA A 34 -13.89 -8.26 9.64
N VAL A 35 -12.98 -9.07 10.20
CA VAL A 35 -11.55 -8.69 10.36
C VAL A 35 -10.89 -8.48 9.00
N ASN A 36 -11.11 -9.37 8.04
CA ASN A 36 -10.58 -9.24 6.67
C ASN A 36 -11.09 -7.97 5.97
N VAL A 37 -12.37 -7.66 6.08
CA VAL A 37 -12.94 -6.42 5.52
C VAL A 37 -12.30 -5.19 6.16
N LEU A 38 -12.08 -5.21 7.47
CA LEU A 38 -11.43 -4.11 8.18
C LEU A 38 -9.99 -3.91 7.72
N VAL A 39 -9.21 -4.99 7.61
CA VAL A 39 -7.82 -4.94 7.11
C VAL A 39 -7.77 -4.38 5.69
N LEU A 40 -8.63 -4.86 4.79
CA LEU A 40 -8.71 -4.34 3.42
C LEU A 40 -9.07 -2.85 3.42
N SER A 41 -10.01 -2.42 4.25
CA SER A 41 -10.41 -1.01 4.37
C SER A 41 -9.24 -0.13 4.82
N LEU A 42 -8.43 -0.61 5.77
CA LEU A 42 -7.23 0.11 6.22
C LEU A 42 -6.18 0.21 5.12
N ILE A 43 -5.95 -0.87 4.37
CA ILE A 43 -5.03 -0.87 3.22
C ILE A 43 -5.45 0.15 2.18
N TRP A 44 -6.74 0.15 1.79
CA TRP A 44 -7.28 1.12 0.84
C TRP A 44 -7.21 2.56 1.36
N SER A 45 -7.39 2.77 2.67
CA SER A 45 -7.24 4.07 3.31
C SER A 45 -5.82 4.60 3.21
N ILE A 46 -4.81 3.76 3.48
CA ILE A 46 -3.39 4.12 3.34
C ILE A 46 -3.06 4.46 1.89
N MET A 47 -3.55 3.67 0.93
CA MET A 47 -3.38 3.97 -0.49
C MET A 47 -4.02 5.31 -0.89
N GLY A 48 -5.22 5.60 -0.36
CA GLY A 48 -5.92 6.86 -0.58
C GLY A 48 -5.15 8.07 -0.03
N ILE A 49 -4.53 7.93 1.14
CA ILE A 49 -3.65 8.97 1.70
C ILE A 49 -2.44 9.20 0.79
N GLY A 50 -1.78 8.14 0.35
CA GLY A 50 -0.66 8.23 -0.60
C GLY A 50 -1.05 8.93 -1.90
N TRP A 51 -2.24 8.60 -2.45
CA TRP A 51 -2.77 9.23 -3.64
C TRP A 51 -3.05 10.73 -3.43
N ASN A 52 -3.56 11.11 -2.25
CA ASN A 52 -3.84 12.50 -1.91
C ASN A 52 -2.56 13.36 -1.83
N PHE A 53 -1.42 12.78 -1.47
CA PHE A 53 -0.15 13.52 -1.53
C PHE A 53 0.21 13.94 -2.96
N ILE A 54 0.05 13.07 -3.93
CA ILE A 54 0.38 13.39 -5.33
C ILE A 54 -0.75 14.20 -5.97
N GLY A 55 -2.01 13.78 -5.81
CA GLY A 55 -3.16 14.47 -6.40
C GLY A 55 -3.48 15.79 -5.72
N GLY A 56 -3.44 15.82 -4.38
CA GLY A 56 -3.82 16.99 -3.59
C GLY A 56 -2.73 18.04 -3.50
N TYR A 57 -1.49 17.65 -3.17
CA TYR A 57 -0.40 18.62 -2.99
C TYR A 57 0.39 18.90 -4.26
N ALA A 58 0.73 17.89 -5.05
CA ALA A 58 1.47 18.08 -6.29
C ALA A 58 0.56 18.43 -7.49
N GLY A 59 -0.76 18.32 -7.34
CA GLY A 59 -1.73 18.63 -8.39
C GLY A 59 -1.64 17.70 -9.61
N GLN A 60 -1.04 16.52 -9.45
CA GLN A 60 -0.88 15.55 -10.52
C GLN A 60 -1.67 14.27 -10.22
N ILE A 61 -2.51 13.85 -11.14
CA ILE A 61 -3.26 12.60 -11.02
C ILE A 61 -2.34 11.44 -11.41
N SER A 62 -2.11 10.51 -10.48
CA SER A 62 -1.27 9.33 -10.69
C SER A 62 -2.05 8.04 -10.51
N ASN A 63 -1.94 7.13 -11.47
CA ASN A 63 -2.44 5.76 -11.38
C ASN A 63 -1.33 4.74 -11.05
N GLY A 64 -0.12 5.22 -10.73
CA GLY A 64 1.04 4.39 -10.44
C GLY A 64 1.08 3.79 -9.02
N HIS A 65 0.15 4.12 -8.14
CA HIS A 65 0.16 3.64 -6.74
C HIS A 65 0.05 2.12 -6.63
N ALA A 66 -0.70 1.49 -7.52
CA ALA A 66 -0.85 0.03 -7.58
C ALA A 66 0.50 -0.69 -7.79
N LEU A 67 1.42 -0.07 -8.53
CA LEU A 67 2.78 -0.58 -8.74
C LEU A 67 3.54 -0.70 -7.42
N PHE A 68 3.59 0.36 -6.63
CA PHE A 68 4.32 0.37 -5.37
C PHE A 68 3.71 -0.58 -4.33
N TYR A 69 2.38 -0.68 -4.31
CA TYR A 69 1.68 -1.67 -3.49
C TYR A 69 2.06 -3.10 -3.90
N ALA A 70 2.03 -3.40 -5.20
CA ALA A 70 2.39 -4.71 -5.71
C ALA A 70 3.84 -5.08 -5.36
N ILE A 71 4.80 -4.16 -5.55
CA ILE A 71 6.21 -4.40 -5.22
C ILE A 71 6.38 -4.70 -3.74
N GLY A 72 5.73 -3.94 -2.85
CA GLY A 72 5.77 -4.18 -1.42
C GLY A 72 5.23 -5.57 -1.06
N ALA A 73 4.06 -5.93 -1.60
CA ALA A 73 3.41 -7.21 -1.35
C ALA A 73 4.26 -8.39 -1.87
N TYR A 74 4.75 -8.30 -3.10
CA TYR A 74 5.58 -9.35 -3.70
C TYR A 74 6.94 -9.48 -3.00
N ALA A 75 7.58 -8.39 -2.58
CA ALA A 75 8.83 -8.44 -1.84
C ALA A 75 8.66 -9.18 -0.51
N VAL A 76 7.60 -8.88 0.24
CA VAL A 76 7.30 -9.57 1.51
C VAL A 76 7.02 -11.05 1.26
N ALA A 77 6.17 -11.37 0.28
CA ALA A 77 5.80 -12.72 -0.06
C ALA A 77 7.01 -13.55 -0.50
N TYR A 78 7.84 -13.01 -1.38
CA TYR A 78 9.04 -13.67 -1.90
C TYR A 78 10.08 -13.92 -0.79
N CYS A 79 10.35 -12.93 0.05
CA CYS A 79 11.30 -13.08 1.16
C CYS A 79 10.82 -14.10 2.19
N ALA A 80 9.54 -14.10 2.51
CA ALA A 80 8.98 -15.08 3.44
C ALA A 80 9.06 -16.53 2.89
N GLN A 81 8.79 -16.71 1.59
CA GLN A 81 8.77 -18.03 0.97
C GLN A 81 10.18 -18.62 0.73
N HIS A 82 11.12 -17.80 0.25
CA HIS A 82 12.45 -18.27 -0.17
C HIS A 82 13.50 -18.20 0.93
N PHE A 83 13.40 -17.21 1.82
CA PHE A 83 14.39 -16.98 2.87
C PHE A 83 13.88 -17.30 4.27
N ASN A 84 12.62 -17.75 4.44
CA ASN A 84 11.97 -17.95 5.74
C ASN A 84 12.15 -16.73 6.68
N MET A 85 12.23 -15.54 6.10
CA MET A 85 12.40 -14.30 6.87
C MET A 85 11.10 -13.89 7.53
N SER A 86 11.19 -13.29 8.72
CA SER A 86 10.02 -12.74 9.38
C SER A 86 9.40 -11.64 8.50
N PRO A 87 8.06 -11.54 8.44
CA PRO A 87 7.36 -10.51 7.65
C PRO A 87 7.83 -9.08 7.99
N TRP A 88 8.19 -8.83 9.24
CA TRP A 88 8.67 -7.53 9.72
C TRP A 88 9.99 -7.08 9.06
N LEU A 89 10.92 -8.00 8.84
CA LEU A 89 12.16 -7.72 8.13
C LEU A 89 11.91 -7.56 6.62
N SER A 90 11.05 -8.39 6.07
CA SER A 90 10.70 -8.36 4.63
C SER A 90 10.04 -7.04 4.21
N VAL A 91 9.27 -6.41 5.09
CA VAL A 91 8.67 -5.08 4.84
C VAL A 91 9.74 -4.03 4.55
N TRP A 92 10.85 -4.03 5.29
CA TRP A 92 11.94 -3.06 5.07
C TRP A 92 12.61 -3.25 3.70
N ILE A 93 12.75 -4.49 3.27
CA ILE A 93 13.25 -4.81 1.92
C ILE A 93 12.28 -4.29 0.86
N GLY A 94 10.98 -4.52 1.04
CA GLY A 94 9.94 -4.01 0.15
C GLY A 94 9.94 -2.48 0.05
N ILE A 95 10.12 -1.79 1.18
CA ILE A 95 10.26 -0.33 1.22
C ILE A 95 11.50 0.12 0.45
N ALA A 96 12.66 -0.52 0.68
CA ALA A 96 13.90 -0.16 -0.01
C ALA A 96 13.79 -0.32 -1.53
N ILE A 97 13.20 -1.42 -2.01
CA ILE A 97 12.96 -1.66 -3.44
C ILE A 97 11.99 -0.62 -4.01
N SER A 98 10.90 -0.33 -3.30
CA SER A 98 9.91 0.68 -3.73
C SER A 98 10.51 2.07 -3.83
N VAL A 99 11.34 2.47 -2.86
CA VAL A 99 12.04 3.76 -2.86
C VAL A 99 13.05 3.83 -4.02
N ALA A 100 13.85 2.79 -4.22
CA ALA A 100 14.80 2.74 -5.34
C ALA A 100 14.08 2.87 -6.69
N LEU A 101 12.98 2.16 -6.87
CA LEU A 101 12.17 2.25 -8.09
C LEU A 101 11.53 3.63 -8.24
N ALA A 102 11.05 4.24 -7.15
CA ALA A 102 10.50 5.59 -7.17
C ALA A 102 11.54 6.63 -7.62
N PHE A 103 12.80 6.47 -7.22
CA PHE A 103 13.90 7.33 -7.70
C PHE A 103 14.16 7.16 -9.20
N VAL A 104 14.21 5.92 -9.68
CA VAL A 104 14.48 5.62 -11.10
C VAL A 104 13.34 6.12 -11.98
N LEU A 105 12.10 5.81 -11.63
CA LEU A 105 10.92 6.18 -12.41
C LEU A 105 10.48 7.63 -12.18
N GLY A 106 10.64 8.14 -10.98
CA GLY A 106 10.18 9.48 -10.61
C GLY A 106 10.85 10.56 -11.42
N LYS A 107 12.17 10.45 -11.64
CA LYS A 107 12.93 11.47 -12.38
C LYS A 107 12.41 11.72 -13.80
N PRO A 108 12.13 10.70 -14.64
CA PRO A 108 11.50 10.93 -15.95
C PRO A 108 10.01 11.27 -15.86
N LEU A 109 9.26 10.63 -14.95
CA LEU A 109 7.82 10.83 -14.85
C LEU A 109 7.44 12.23 -14.36
N LEU A 110 8.16 12.78 -13.38
CA LEU A 110 7.91 14.12 -12.84
C LEU A 110 8.21 15.26 -13.82
N ARG A 111 8.82 14.97 -14.97
CA ARG A 111 8.98 15.94 -16.07
C ARG A 111 7.72 16.08 -16.92
N LEU A 112 6.78 15.16 -16.79
CA LEU A 112 5.51 15.15 -17.51
C LEU A 112 4.45 15.88 -16.67
N ASN A 113 3.58 16.61 -17.35
CA ASN A 113 2.51 17.39 -16.69
C ASN A 113 1.13 16.92 -17.19
N GLY A 114 0.13 17.04 -16.28
CA GLY A 114 -1.26 16.80 -16.60
C GLY A 114 -1.54 15.39 -17.13
N ALA A 115 -2.21 15.30 -18.28
CA ALA A 115 -2.64 14.03 -18.88
C ALA A 115 -1.49 13.10 -19.25
N TYR A 116 -0.34 13.65 -19.66
CA TYR A 116 0.84 12.84 -20.01
C TYR A 116 1.41 12.11 -18.79
N PHE A 117 1.41 12.74 -17.64
CA PHE A 117 1.82 12.10 -16.38
C PHE A 117 0.88 10.94 -16.00
N LEU A 118 -0.43 11.16 -16.14
CA LEU A 118 -1.44 10.12 -15.87
C LEU A 118 -1.22 8.88 -16.76
N ILE A 119 -1.09 9.10 -18.07
CA ILE A 119 -0.91 8.01 -19.05
C ILE A 119 0.42 7.28 -18.80
N ALA A 120 1.50 8.02 -18.55
CA ALA A 120 2.79 7.42 -18.28
C ALA A 120 2.81 6.59 -17.00
N THR A 121 2.20 7.06 -15.90
CA THR A 121 2.11 6.31 -14.66
C THR A 121 1.25 5.05 -14.80
N MET A 122 0.18 5.11 -15.60
CA MET A 122 -0.65 3.96 -15.93
C MET A 122 0.12 2.93 -16.78
N ALA A 123 0.85 3.39 -17.79
CA ALA A 123 1.66 2.52 -18.64
C ALA A 123 2.76 1.79 -17.85
N VAL A 124 3.44 2.49 -16.93
CA VAL A 124 4.46 1.88 -16.07
C VAL A 124 3.84 0.83 -15.14
N ALA A 125 2.68 1.12 -14.54
CA ALA A 125 1.99 0.17 -13.69
C ALA A 125 1.56 -1.09 -14.48
N GLU A 126 1.08 -0.92 -15.71
CA GLU A 126 0.69 -2.04 -16.57
C GLU A 126 1.91 -2.86 -17.04
N CYS A 127 3.01 -2.22 -17.41
CA CYS A 127 4.26 -2.92 -17.72
C CYS A 127 4.72 -3.78 -16.55
N ALA A 128 4.69 -3.25 -15.33
CA ALA A 128 5.05 -4.02 -14.15
C ALA A 128 4.09 -5.19 -13.90
N ARG A 129 2.79 -4.99 -14.09
CA ARG A 129 1.79 -6.06 -14.01
C ARG A 129 2.09 -7.18 -14.99
N VAL A 130 2.38 -6.85 -16.23
CA VAL A 130 2.72 -7.83 -17.28
C VAL A 130 4.01 -8.58 -16.93
N ILE A 131 5.04 -7.89 -16.41
CA ILE A 131 6.29 -8.52 -15.96
C ILE A 131 6.01 -9.52 -14.84
N LEU A 132 5.21 -9.13 -13.83
CA LEU A 132 4.85 -10.01 -12.70
C LEU A 132 4.08 -11.25 -13.18
N LEU A 133 3.10 -11.07 -14.06
CA LEU A 133 2.30 -12.18 -14.61
C LEU A 133 3.13 -13.18 -15.42
N ASN A 134 4.16 -12.70 -16.11
CA ASN A 134 5.04 -13.53 -16.94
C ASN A 134 6.27 -14.07 -16.19
N SER A 135 6.42 -13.78 -14.90
CA SER A 135 7.56 -14.23 -14.09
C SER A 135 7.20 -15.51 -13.31
N PRO A 136 7.67 -16.69 -13.73
CA PRO A 136 7.37 -17.95 -13.04
C PRO A 136 7.87 -17.96 -11.60
N SER A 137 9.00 -17.31 -11.33
CA SER A 137 9.60 -17.17 -9.99
C SER A 137 8.73 -16.40 -8.99
N LEU A 138 7.81 -15.59 -9.48
CA LEU A 138 6.88 -14.80 -8.67
C LEU A 138 5.46 -15.39 -8.66
N GLY A 139 5.31 -16.65 -9.07
CA GLY A 139 4.03 -17.36 -9.12
C GLY A 139 3.17 -17.03 -10.35
N GLY A 140 3.64 -16.16 -11.26
CA GLY A 140 2.94 -15.83 -12.50
C GLY A 140 1.50 -15.37 -12.28
N ALA A 141 0.57 -15.93 -13.05
CA ALA A 141 -0.85 -15.56 -12.99
C ALA A 141 -1.57 -15.99 -11.69
N THR A 142 -1.04 -16.98 -10.97
CA THR A 142 -1.62 -17.48 -9.71
C THR A 142 -1.14 -16.70 -8.49
N GLY A 143 -0.08 -15.92 -8.64
CA GLY A 143 0.56 -15.20 -7.55
C GLY A 143 1.32 -16.12 -6.58
N ILE A 144 1.86 -15.53 -5.51
CA ILE A 144 2.53 -16.25 -4.43
C ILE A 144 1.48 -16.66 -3.41
N MET A 145 1.18 -17.94 -3.32
CA MET A 145 0.29 -18.48 -2.28
C MET A 145 1.10 -18.74 -1.01
N PHE A 146 0.69 -18.12 0.11
CA PHE A 146 1.12 -18.52 1.43
C PHE A 146 0.37 -19.79 1.82
N LEU A 147 0.97 -20.94 1.60
CA LEU A 147 0.51 -22.17 2.24
C LEU A 147 0.98 -22.09 3.69
N ASP A 148 0.04 -21.83 4.57
CA ASP A 148 0.28 -21.84 6.01
C ASP A 148 0.72 -23.25 6.41
N LYS A 149 2.00 -23.41 6.81
CA LYS A 149 2.54 -24.66 7.31
C LYS A 149 1.90 -25.11 8.65
N ALA A 150 0.99 -24.31 9.18
CA ALA A 150 0.34 -24.57 10.47
C ALA A 150 -0.74 -25.68 10.43
N HIS A 151 -1.08 -26.23 9.25
CA HIS A 151 -2.10 -27.30 9.12
C HIS A 151 -1.54 -28.64 8.66
N SER A 152 -0.24 -28.89 8.77
CA SER A 152 0.39 -30.17 8.39
C SER A 152 1.01 -30.93 9.58
N GLU A 153 0.56 -30.69 10.82
CA GLU A 153 0.81 -31.58 11.98
C GLU A 153 -0.49 -32.12 12.56
#